data_244b647e02c3d8b85ba71db92910df09
#
_entry.id   244b647e02c3d8b85ba71db92910df09
#
_cell.length_a   1.000
_cell.length_b   1.000
_cell.length_c   1.000
_cell.angle_alpha   90.00
_cell.angle_beta   90.00
_cell.angle_gamma   90.00
#
_symmetry.space_group_name_H-M   'P 1'
#
loop_
_entity.id
_entity.type
_entity.pdbx_description
1 polymer ?
#
loop_
_entity_poly.entity_id
_entity_poly.type
_entity_poly.pdbx_seq_one_letter_code
_entity_poly.pdbx_strand_id
1 'polypeptide(L)'
;ILCVLLSTGMALRQLKRDTAVTANILLSQVDHVTDIARQASLATAGMADRPCGEIREKMTATGALTQYIRSTGLIRNDNLVCSSITGSRIQNALEVYGTKIATGKSGIKIFTIAGSSSVPGQAAIVYALRAANGMIAFSVVDARYFTDLIDFLDNENNASLRLQFSSGPVISSPGKDVPFASGFRSDFSS
;
A
#
# COMPACT_ATOMS: atom_id res chain seq x y z
N ILE A 1 17.25 -42.68 18.08
CA ILE A 1 16.01 -41.93 18.40
C ILE A 1 16.38 -40.53 18.90
N LEU A 2 17.32 -40.36 19.85
CA LEU A 2 17.72 -39.04 20.38
C LEU A 2 18.28 -38.10 19.29
N CYS A 3 19.10 -38.62 18.37
CA CYS A 3 19.67 -37.83 17.27
C CYS A 3 18.59 -37.30 16.30
N VAL A 4 17.54 -38.08 16.05
CA VAL A 4 16.43 -37.67 15.16
C VAL A 4 15.62 -36.53 15.81
N LEU A 5 15.37 -36.61 17.13
CA LEU A 5 14.66 -35.57 17.86
C LEU A 5 15.45 -34.25 17.93
N LEU A 6 16.79 -34.33 18.09
CA LEU A 6 17.65 -33.15 18.08
C LEU A 6 17.73 -32.52 16.69
N SER A 7 17.85 -33.32 15.62
CA SER A 7 17.92 -32.80 14.25
C SER A 7 16.60 -32.15 13.80
N THR A 8 15.45 -32.73 14.16
CA THR A 8 14.15 -32.12 13.87
C THR A 8 13.93 -30.82 14.63
N GLY A 9 14.37 -30.77 15.91
CA GLY A 9 14.30 -29.53 16.69
C GLY A 9 15.17 -28.40 16.15
N MET A 10 16.36 -28.72 15.64
CA MET A 10 17.25 -27.75 14.98
C MET A 10 16.66 -27.26 13.64
N ALA A 11 16.16 -28.17 12.82
CA ALA A 11 15.54 -27.84 11.53
C ALA A 11 14.33 -26.91 11.70
N LEU A 12 13.46 -27.19 12.68
CA LEU A 12 12.32 -26.33 12.99
C LEU A 12 12.71 -24.94 13.48
N ARG A 13 13.78 -24.83 14.27
CA ARG A 13 14.31 -23.53 14.72
C ARG A 13 14.90 -22.73 13.58
N GLN A 14 15.60 -23.40 12.66
CA GLN A 14 16.17 -22.78 11.49
C GLN A 14 15.07 -22.25 10.57
N LEU A 15 14.07 -23.08 10.25
CA LEU A 15 12.91 -22.69 9.44
C LEU A 15 12.18 -21.48 10.02
N LYS A 16 11.96 -21.43 11.34
CA LYS A 16 11.35 -20.27 12.01
C LYS A 16 12.19 -19.00 11.89
N ARG A 17 13.52 -19.12 12.00
CA ARG A 17 14.43 -17.99 11.85
C ARG A 17 14.42 -17.44 10.41
N ASP A 18 14.51 -18.33 9.44
CA ASP A 18 14.56 -17.96 8.03
C ASP A 18 13.24 -17.27 7.61
N THR A 19 12.09 -17.83 8.04
CA THR A 19 10.78 -17.23 7.82
C THR A 19 10.67 -15.84 8.48
N ALA A 20 11.17 -15.68 9.71
CA ALA A 20 11.13 -14.40 10.41
C ALA A 20 12.03 -13.35 9.73
N VAL A 21 13.20 -13.73 9.25
CA VAL A 21 14.10 -12.84 8.50
C VAL A 21 13.42 -12.37 7.21
N THR A 22 12.84 -13.30 6.45
CA THR A 22 12.14 -13.01 5.21
C THR A 22 10.95 -12.07 5.43
N ALA A 23 10.14 -12.34 6.45
CA ALA A 23 9.02 -11.49 6.83
C ALA A 23 9.48 -10.07 7.23
N ASN A 24 10.58 -9.96 7.99
CA ASN A 24 11.14 -8.67 8.40
C ASN A 24 11.66 -7.87 7.20
N ILE A 25 12.24 -8.50 6.19
CA ILE A 25 12.65 -7.83 4.95
C ILE A 25 11.43 -7.23 4.26
N LEU A 26 10.37 -8.03 4.08
CA LEU A 26 9.14 -7.55 3.46
C LEU A 26 8.52 -6.38 4.25
N LEU A 27 8.42 -6.52 5.58
CA LEU A 27 7.87 -5.46 6.45
C LEU A 27 8.69 -4.18 6.39
N SER A 28 10.02 -4.27 6.42
CA SER A 28 10.90 -3.11 6.29
C SER A 28 10.67 -2.36 4.96
N GLN A 29 10.41 -3.09 3.87
CA GLN A 29 10.10 -2.47 2.58
C GLN A 29 8.69 -1.85 2.58
N VAL A 30 7.73 -2.49 3.22
CA VAL A 30 6.37 -1.92 3.41
C VAL A 30 6.44 -0.62 4.19
N ASP A 31 7.19 -0.57 5.29
CA ASP A 31 7.39 0.63 6.10
C ASP A 31 8.03 1.75 5.28
N HIS A 32 9.10 1.45 4.54
CA HIS A 32 9.80 2.42 3.70
C HIS A 32 8.86 3.02 2.63
N VAL A 33 8.14 2.17 1.89
CA VAL A 33 7.22 2.63 0.82
C VAL A 33 6.02 3.37 1.41
N THR A 34 5.52 2.93 2.56
CA THR A 34 4.42 3.59 3.27
C THR A 34 4.85 4.99 3.76
N ASP A 35 6.10 5.14 4.21
CA ASP A 35 6.63 6.45 4.60
C ASP A 35 6.74 7.41 3.41
N ILE A 36 7.17 6.93 2.25
CA ILE A 36 7.15 7.70 1.00
C ILE A 36 5.72 8.12 0.64
N ALA A 37 4.76 7.20 0.74
CA ALA A 37 3.36 7.50 0.48
C ALA A 37 2.78 8.52 1.47
N ARG A 38 3.17 8.42 2.74
CA ARG A 38 2.83 9.39 3.79
C ARG A 38 3.36 10.79 3.44
N GLN A 39 4.63 10.90 3.06
CA GLN A 39 5.24 12.18 2.69
C GLN A 39 4.56 12.79 1.47
N ALA A 40 4.26 12.01 0.43
CA ALA A 40 3.54 12.47 -0.75
C ALA A 40 2.11 12.95 -0.39
N SER A 41 1.42 12.24 0.48
CA SER A 41 0.08 12.63 0.96
C SER A 41 0.12 13.88 1.83
N LEU A 42 1.13 14.05 2.69
CA LEU A 42 1.34 15.27 3.49
C LEU A 42 1.65 16.48 2.60
N ALA A 43 2.51 16.32 1.61
CA ALA A 43 2.79 17.38 0.62
C ALA A 43 1.51 17.79 -0.14
N THR A 44 0.68 16.81 -0.50
CA THR A 44 -0.62 17.04 -1.15
C THR A 44 -1.60 17.73 -0.20
N ALA A 45 -1.66 17.34 1.07
CA ALA A 45 -2.50 18.00 2.08
C ALA A 45 -2.11 19.46 2.32
N GLY A 46 -0.82 19.77 2.30
CA GLY A 46 -0.32 21.14 2.42
C GLY A 46 -0.72 22.07 1.26
N MET A 47 -1.24 21.51 0.17
CA MET A 47 -1.74 22.28 -0.98
C MET A 47 -3.28 22.35 -1.03
N ALA A 48 -3.98 21.72 -0.08
CA ALA A 48 -5.43 21.52 -0.13
C ALA A 48 -6.26 22.82 -0.12
N ASP A 49 -5.70 23.93 0.36
CA ASP A 49 -6.39 25.23 0.41
C ASP A 49 -6.26 26.05 -0.89
N ARG A 50 -5.48 25.56 -1.86
CA ARG A 50 -5.24 26.26 -3.12
C ARG A 50 -6.13 25.70 -4.25
N PRO A 51 -6.49 26.52 -5.24
CA PRO A 51 -7.19 26.06 -6.44
C PRO A 51 -6.37 24.98 -7.18
N CYS A 52 -7.04 23.97 -7.72
CA CYS A 52 -6.37 22.87 -8.44
C CYS A 52 -5.50 23.38 -9.61
N GLY A 53 -5.92 24.44 -10.30
CA GLY A 53 -5.16 25.03 -11.40
C GLY A 53 -3.75 25.48 -10.99
N GLU A 54 -3.57 25.98 -9.76
CA GLU A 54 -2.28 26.44 -9.24
C GLU A 54 -1.37 25.30 -8.75
N ILE A 55 -1.97 24.22 -8.24
CA ILE A 55 -1.23 23.14 -7.61
C ILE A 55 -1.00 21.94 -8.52
N ARG A 56 -1.70 21.88 -9.65
CA ARG A 56 -1.68 20.74 -10.57
C ARG A 56 -0.29 20.35 -11.01
N GLU A 57 0.52 21.31 -11.44
CA GLU A 57 1.88 21.04 -11.91
C GLU A 57 2.73 20.44 -10.80
N LYS A 58 2.66 21.00 -9.59
CA LYS A 58 3.38 20.49 -8.43
C LYS A 58 2.91 19.10 -8.01
N MET A 59 1.60 18.82 -8.07
CA MET A 59 1.06 17.49 -7.80
C MET A 59 1.52 16.48 -8.85
N THR A 60 1.53 16.86 -10.13
CA THR A 60 2.04 16.02 -11.22
C THR A 60 3.52 15.72 -11.02
N ALA A 61 4.33 16.73 -10.69
CA ALA A 61 5.74 16.54 -10.38
C ALA A 61 5.94 15.61 -9.17
N THR A 62 5.18 15.80 -8.09
CA THR A 62 5.23 14.91 -6.92
C THR A 62 4.90 13.46 -7.31
N GLY A 63 3.84 13.23 -8.08
CA GLY A 63 3.46 11.89 -8.53
C GLY A 63 4.46 11.25 -9.49
N ALA A 64 5.05 12.05 -10.39
CA ALA A 64 5.97 11.53 -11.42
C ALA A 64 7.40 11.32 -10.91
N LEU A 65 7.87 12.14 -9.96
CA LEU A 65 9.24 12.14 -9.48
C LEU A 65 9.42 11.35 -8.17
N THR A 66 8.33 11.01 -7.48
CA THR A 66 8.40 10.23 -6.25
C THR A 66 8.33 8.75 -6.58
N GLN A 67 9.38 8.03 -6.23
CA GLN A 67 9.47 6.59 -6.45
C GLN A 67 8.26 5.86 -5.84
N TYR A 68 7.76 4.84 -6.51
CA TYR A 68 6.60 4.01 -6.13
C TYR A 68 5.23 4.71 -6.19
N ILE A 69 5.17 6.04 -6.26
CA ILE A 69 3.90 6.76 -6.30
C ILE A 69 3.34 6.75 -7.73
N ARG A 70 2.15 6.18 -7.88
CA ARG A 70 1.39 6.17 -9.14
C ARG A 70 0.60 7.46 -9.34
N SER A 71 0.00 7.96 -8.25
CA SER A 71 -0.78 9.19 -8.29
C SER A 71 -0.97 9.79 -6.89
N THR A 72 -1.27 11.09 -6.87
CA THR A 72 -1.72 11.83 -5.69
C THR A 72 -3.00 12.58 -6.00
N GLY A 73 -3.81 12.87 -4.98
CA GLY A 73 -5.05 13.59 -5.18
C GLY A 73 -5.68 14.17 -3.92
N LEU A 74 -6.68 15.01 -4.15
CA LEU A 74 -7.51 15.64 -3.13
C LEU A 74 -8.98 15.28 -3.36
N ILE A 75 -9.64 14.84 -2.29
CA ILE A 75 -11.07 14.47 -2.30
C ILE A 75 -11.83 15.40 -1.35
N ARG A 76 -12.97 15.89 -1.83
CA ARG A 76 -13.98 16.62 -1.05
C ARG A 76 -15.35 16.03 -1.32
N ASN A 77 -16.07 15.62 -0.28
CA ASN A 77 -17.42 15.05 -0.38
C ASN A 77 -17.49 13.91 -1.41
N ASP A 78 -16.61 12.92 -1.30
CA ASP A 78 -16.46 11.77 -2.19
C ASP A 78 -16.08 12.09 -3.64
N ASN A 79 -15.87 13.35 -3.98
CA ASN A 79 -15.41 13.78 -5.29
C ASN A 79 -13.92 14.08 -5.32
N LEU A 80 -13.23 13.53 -6.29
CA LEU A 80 -11.86 13.86 -6.64
C LEU A 80 -11.86 15.27 -7.24
N VAL A 81 -11.34 16.25 -6.50
CA VAL A 81 -11.36 17.67 -6.90
C VAL A 81 -10.05 18.11 -7.55
N CYS A 82 -8.98 17.37 -7.29
CA CYS A 82 -7.67 17.59 -7.90
C CYS A 82 -6.87 16.29 -7.89
N SER A 83 -6.17 15.99 -8.98
CA SER A 83 -5.35 14.78 -9.09
C SER A 83 -4.14 15.03 -10.00
N SER A 84 -3.04 14.35 -9.71
CA SER A 84 -1.84 14.36 -10.56
C SER A 84 -2.08 13.74 -11.95
N ILE A 85 -3.12 12.90 -12.11
CA ILE A 85 -3.45 12.24 -13.38
C ILE A 85 -4.51 13.04 -14.14
N THR A 86 -5.65 13.34 -13.51
CA THR A 86 -6.82 13.93 -14.18
C THR A 86 -6.90 15.44 -14.04
N GLY A 87 -5.98 16.04 -13.29
CA GLY A 87 -5.96 17.48 -13.02
C GLY A 87 -7.20 17.95 -12.26
N SER A 88 -7.83 19.02 -12.75
CA SER A 88 -9.01 19.67 -12.15
C SER A 88 -10.34 19.04 -12.55
N ARG A 89 -10.33 17.91 -13.26
CA ARG A 89 -11.57 17.23 -13.65
C ARG A 89 -12.21 16.60 -12.42
N ILE A 90 -13.38 17.12 -12.04
CA ILE A 90 -14.15 16.57 -10.91
C ILE A 90 -14.75 15.23 -11.31
N GLN A 91 -14.47 14.18 -10.53
CA GLN A 91 -14.96 12.82 -10.75
C GLN A 91 -15.34 12.20 -9.41
N ASN A 92 -16.29 11.27 -9.40
CA ASN A 92 -16.56 10.52 -8.18
C ASN A 92 -15.39 9.57 -7.88
N ALA A 93 -14.84 9.64 -6.66
CA ALA A 93 -13.69 8.83 -6.27
C ALA A 93 -14.00 7.33 -6.30
N LEU A 94 -15.25 6.92 -6.01
CA LEU A 94 -15.69 5.53 -6.09
C LEU A 94 -15.65 5.01 -7.53
N GLU A 95 -16.02 5.83 -8.52
CA GLU A 95 -15.95 5.44 -9.94
C GLU A 95 -14.52 5.30 -10.42
N VAL A 96 -13.61 6.18 -9.93
CA VAL A 96 -12.20 6.17 -10.33
C VAL A 96 -11.44 5.01 -9.70
N TYR A 97 -11.66 4.72 -8.41
CA TYR A 97 -10.85 3.77 -7.64
C TYR A 97 -11.58 2.48 -7.24
N GLY A 98 -12.83 2.31 -7.64
CA GLY A 98 -13.64 1.12 -7.32
C GLY A 98 -14.00 1.00 -5.83
N THR A 99 -13.59 1.96 -5.00
CA THR A 99 -13.86 1.99 -3.57
C THR A 99 -13.86 3.42 -3.04
N LYS A 100 -14.52 3.62 -1.90
CA LYS A 100 -14.51 4.90 -1.21
C LYS A 100 -13.16 5.14 -0.55
N ILE A 101 -12.49 6.22 -0.93
CA ILE A 101 -11.28 6.68 -0.25
C ILE A 101 -11.71 7.51 0.96
N ALA A 102 -11.47 6.98 2.15
CA ALA A 102 -11.83 7.62 3.41
C ALA A 102 -10.68 7.47 4.42
N THR A 103 -10.65 8.34 5.42
CA THR A 103 -9.71 8.23 6.53
C THR A 103 -10.33 7.44 7.69
N GLY A 104 -9.49 6.84 8.55
CA GLY A 104 -9.91 6.24 9.81
C GLY A 104 -10.25 7.29 10.88
N LYS A 105 -10.54 6.84 12.10
CA LYS A 105 -10.79 7.70 13.28
C LYS A 105 -9.57 8.56 13.63
N SER A 106 -8.36 8.05 13.42
CA SER A 106 -7.09 8.76 13.60
C SER A 106 -6.82 9.84 12.54
N GLY A 107 -7.69 9.98 11.54
CA GLY A 107 -7.46 10.87 10.40
C GLY A 107 -6.59 10.26 9.30
N ILE A 108 -6.09 9.03 9.49
CA ILE A 108 -5.25 8.30 8.54
C ILE A 108 -5.88 6.93 8.25
N LYS A 109 -5.70 6.43 7.03
CA LYS A 109 -6.03 5.06 6.66
C LYS A 109 -5.12 4.56 5.56
N ILE A 110 -4.64 3.33 5.69
CA ILE A 110 -3.88 2.61 4.66
C ILE A 110 -4.69 1.38 4.27
N PHE A 111 -4.88 1.17 2.98
CA PHE A 111 -5.66 0.05 2.46
C PHE A 111 -5.29 -0.26 1.02
N THR A 112 -5.68 -1.43 0.52
CA THR A 112 -5.47 -1.83 -0.86
C THR A 112 -6.73 -1.66 -1.70
N ILE A 113 -6.53 -1.40 -3.00
CA ILE A 113 -7.57 -1.36 -4.03
C ILE A 113 -7.21 -2.33 -5.15
N ALA A 114 -8.21 -2.86 -5.85
CA ALA A 114 -8.00 -3.81 -6.94
C ALA A 114 -7.45 -3.15 -8.23
N GLY A 115 -7.49 -1.84 -8.29
CA GLY A 115 -7.05 -1.02 -9.42
C GLY A 115 -7.79 0.31 -9.47
N SER A 116 -7.55 1.06 -10.53
CA SER A 116 -8.27 2.30 -10.83
C SER A 116 -8.84 2.25 -12.25
N SER A 117 -9.75 3.15 -12.59
CA SER A 117 -10.30 3.24 -13.96
C SER A 117 -9.21 3.47 -15.02
N SER A 118 -8.10 4.14 -14.65
CA SER A 118 -6.94 4.35 -15.53
C SER A 118 -6.04 3.13 -15.64
N VAL A 119 -6.03 2.25 -14.63
CA VAL A 119 -5.18 1.04 -14.57
C VAL A 119 -6.01 -0.10 -13.95
N PRO A 120 -6.95 -0.65 -14.70
CA PRO A 120 -7.82 -1.71 -14.21
C PRO A 120 -7.04 -3.01 -13.95
N GLY A 121 -7.43 -3.73 -12.91
CA GLY A 121 -6.84 -5.03 -12.56
C GLY A 121 -5.42 -4.96 -11.96
N GLN A 122 -4.85 -3.77 -11.79
CA GLN A 122 -3.57 -3.60 -11.11
C GLN A 122 -3.79 -3.09 -9.69
N ALA A 123 -3.60 -3.98 -8.73
CA ALA A 123 -3.71 -3.64 -7.32
C ALA A 123 -2.81 -2.45 -6.95
N ALA A 124 -3.27 -1.65 -6.00
CA ALA A 124 -2.53 -0.52 -5.48
C ALA A 124 -2.78 -0.35 -3.98
N ILE A 125 -1.83 0.28 -3.30
CA ILE A 125 -1.96 0.67 -1.90
C ILE A 125 -2.30 2.15 -1.86
N VAL A 126 -3.31 2.52 -1.09
CA VAL A 126 -3.72 3.89 -0.88
C VAL A 126 -3.36 4.32 0.54
N TYR A 127 -2.60 5.40 0.64
CA TYR A 127 -2.39 6.12 1.88
C TYR A 127 -3.27 7.37 1.86
N ALA A 128 -4.23 7.46 2.76
CA ALA A 128 -5.15 8.57 2.85
C ALA A 128 -5.03 9.27 4.20
N LEU A 129 -4.99 10.59 4.21
CA LEU A 129 -4.97 11.41 5.41
C LEU A 129 -5.91 12.62 5.29
N ARG A 130 -6.42 13.10 6.43
CA ARG A 130 -7.28 14.27 6.50
C ARG A 130 -6.43 15.54 6.55
N ALA A 131 -6.65 16.43 5.58
CA ALA A 131 -6.07 17.76 5.58
C ALA A 131 -6.78 18.69 6.58
N ALA A 132 -6.14 19.80 6.95
CA ALA A 132 -6.66 20.75 7.92
C ALA A 132 -8.04 21.34 7.55
N ASN A 133 -8.30 21.52 6.25
CA ASN A 133 -9.59 22.01 5.72
C ASN A 133 -10.66 20.91 5.58
N GLY A 134 -10.43 19.71 6.12
CA GLY A 134 -11.34 18.59 6.09
C GLY A 134 -11.35 17.77 4.79
N MET A 135 -10.61 18.17 3.76
CA MET A 135 -10.41 17.35 2.57
C MET A 135 -9.57 16.12 2.90
N ILE A 136 -9.66 15.10 2.05
CA ILE A 136 -8.81 13.92 2.13
C ILE A 136 -7.72 14.07 1.07
N ALA A 137 -6.47 14.13 1.53
CA ALA A 137 -5.31 14.00 0.66
C ALA A 137 -4.89 12.54 0.62
N PHE A 138 -4.50 12.05 -0.54
CA PHE A 138 -4.09 10.67 -0.69
C PHE A 138 -2.97 10.50 -1.71
N SER A 139 -2.24 9.41 -1.56
CA SER A 139 -1.30 8.89 -2.56
C SER A 139 -1.63 7.44 -2.87
N VAL A 140 -1.36 7.03 -4.09
CA VAL A 140 -1.55 5.67 -4.59
C VAL A 140 -0.19 5.10 -4.95
N VAL A 141 0.16 4.00 -4.32
CA VAL A 141 1.39 3.24 -4.56
C VAL A 141 1.09 2.05 -5.47
N ASP A 142 1.95 1.77 -6.43
CA ASP A 142 1.83 0.59 -7.28
C ASP A 142 2.14 -0.69 -6.49
N ALA A 143 1.18 -1.59 -6.37
CA ALA A 143 1.35 -2.84 -5.64
C ALA A 143 2.27 -3.85 -6.35
N ARG A 144 2.58 -3.67 -7.65
CA ARG A 144 3.50 -4.56 -8.39
C ARG A 144 4.85 -4.67 -7.71
N TYR A 145 5.34 -3.57 -7.17
CA TYR A 145 6.59 -3.59 -6.41
C TYR A 145 6.58 -4.64 -5.29
N PHE A 146 5.49 -4.75 -4.55
CA PHE A 146 5.36 -5.75 -3.49
C PHE A 146 5.10 -7.15 -4.04
N THR A 147 4.35 -7.26 -5.13
CA THR A 147 4.12 -8.54 -5.80
C THR A 147 5.45 -9.14 -6.28
N ASP A 148 6.28 -8.33 -6.93
CA ASP A 148 7.58 -8.75 -7.46
C ASP A 148 8.54 -9.14 -6.30
N LEU A 149 8.53 -8.36 -5.21
CA LEU A 149 9.32 -8.67 -4.02
C LEU A 149 8.86 -9.96 -3.34
N ILE A 150 7.55 -10.14 -3.18
CA ILE A 150 6.97 -11.36 -2.62
C ILE A 150 7.34 -12.57 -3.48
N ASP A 151 7.20 -12.46 -4.81
CA ASP A 151 7.55 -13.54 -5.74
C ASP A 151 9.03 -13.92 -5.64
N PHE A 152 9.91 -12.95 -5.57
CA PHE A 152 11.34 -13.18 -5.36
C PHE A 152 11.61 -13.90 -4.03
N LEU A 153 11.05 -13.41 -2.92
CA LEU A 153 11.26 -13.99 -1.60
C LEU A 153 10.64 -15.37 -1.45
N ASP A 154 9.49 -15.62 -2.06
CA ASP A 154 8.82 -16.92 -2.10
C ASP A 154 9.65 -17.97 -2.83
N ASN A 155 10.26 -17.60 -3.96
CA ASN A 155 11.07 -18.50 -4.76
C ASN A 155 12.41 -18.84 -4.07
N GLU A 156 13.07 -17.85 -3.47
CA GLU A 156 14.34 -18.03 -2.78
C GLU A 156 14.19 -18.87 -1.49
N ASN A 157 13.09 -18.71 -0.76
CA ASN A 157 12.93 -19.33 0.57
C ASN A 157 11.94 -20.49 0.59
N ASN A 158 11.38 -20.90 -0.55
CA ASN A 158 10.31 -21.88 -0.65
C ASN A 158 9.18 -21.62 0.36
N ALA A 159 8.87 -20.35 0.56
CA ALA A 159 7.85 -19.86 1.47
C ALA A 159 6.59 -19.43 0.69
N SER A 160 5.53 -19.08 1.37
CA SER A 160 4.36 -18.42 0.79
C SER A 160 4.05 -17.17 1.60
N LEU A 161 4.42 -16.02 1.04
CA LEU A 161 4.24 -14.72 1.67
C LEU A 161 3.00 -14.02 1.13
N ARG A 162 2.34 -13.27 2.00
CA ARG A 162 1.17 -12.46 1.66
C ARG A 162 1.20 -11.16 2.45
N LEU A 163 0.82 -10.08 1.80
CA LEU A 163 0.68 -8.77 2.44
C LEU A 163 -0.80 -8.39 2.47
N GLN A 164 -1.33 -8.20 3.66
CA GLN A 164 -2.72 -7.80 3.88
C GLN A 164 -2.77 -6.53 4.74
N PHE A 165 -3.47 -5.53 4.23
CA PHE A 165 -3.80 -4.31 4.97
C PHE A 165 -5.16 -4.48 5.68
N SER A 166 -5.52 -3.49 6.50
CA SER A 166 -6.79 -3.50 7.26
C SER A 166 -8.05 -3.64 6.41
N SER A 167 -7.97 -3.30 5.12
CA SER A 167 -9.06 -3.48 4.16
C SER A 167 -8.52 -3.51 2.73
N GLY A 168 -9.28 -4.16 1.83
CA GLY A 168 -8.96 -4.33 0.42
C GLY A 168 -8.34 -5.70 0.09
N PRO A 169 -7.98 -5.92 -1.18
CA PRO A 169 -7.43 -7.19 -1.65
C PRO A 169 -6.06 -7.49 -1.02
N VAL A 170 -5.77 -8.78 -0.86
CA VAL A 170 -4.46 -9.28 -0.44
C VAL A 170 -3.47 -9.16 -1.61
N ILE A 171 -2.24 -8.75 -1.32
CA ILE A 171 -1.12 -8.78 -2.27
C ILE A 171 -0.36 -10.08 -2.03
N SER A 172 -0.21 -10.91 -3.06
CA SER A 172 0.48 -12.20 -3.02
C SER A 172 1.20 -12.46 -4.35
N SER A 173 2.08 -13.44 -4.36
CA SER A 173 2.67 -13.96 -5.59
C SER A 173 1.60 -14.53 -6.53
N PRO A 174 1.68 -14.33 -7.84
CA PRO A 174 0.73 -14.86 -8.80
C PRO A 174 0.67 -16.40 -8.75
N GLY A 175 -0.55 -16.96 -8.75
CA GLY A 175 -0.78 -18.41 -8.87
C GLY A 175 -0.57 -19.23 -7.59
N LYS A 176 -0.24 -18.62 -6.47
CA LYS A 176 -0.13 -19.32 -5.17
C LYS A 176 -1.36 -19.04 -4.29
N ASP A 177 -2.50 -19.63 -4.63
CA ASP A 177 -3.68 -19.67 -3.75
C ASP A 177 -3.51 -20.74 -2.67
N VAL A 178 -2.72 -20.45 -1.65
CA VAL A 178 -2.60 -21.32 -0.46
C VAL A 178 -3.55 -20.79 0.63
N PRO A 179 -4.38 -21.65 1.27
CA PRO A 179 -5.24 -21.21 2.36
C PRO A 179 -4.41 -20.64 3.52
N PHE A 180 -4.93 -19.61 4.16
CA PHE A 180 -4.29 -18.90 5.27
C PHE A 180 -4.03 -19.87 6.44
N ALA A 181 -2.79 -20.32 6.62
CA ALA A 181 -2.36 -20.89 7.88
C ALA A 181 -2.16 -19.72 8.86
N SER A 182 -2.83 -19.78 10.01
CA SER A 182 -2.75 -18.77 11.08
C SER A 182 -1.31 -18.66 11.60
N GLY A 183 -0.52 -17.75 11.08
CA GLY A 183 0.85 -17.52 11.50
C GLY A 183 1.33 -16.13 11.12
N PHE A 184 1.83 -15.43 12.11
CA PHE A 184 2.41 -14.10 12.06
C PHE A 184 1.48 -12.95 11.62
N ARG A 185 0.83 -12.37 12.62
CA ARG A 185 0.13 -11.11 12.52
C ARG A 185 1.00 -10.06 13.20
N SER A 186 1.64 -9.18 12.45
CA SER A 186 2.18 -7.95 13.03
C SER A 186 1.04 -6.92 13.04
N ASP A 187 0.54 -6.58 14.21
CA ASP A 187 -0.38 -5.48 14.38
C ASP A 187 0.42 -4.17 14.28
N PHE A 188 0.29 -3.46 13.18
CA PHE A 188 0.71 -2.07 13.10
C PHE A 188 -0.23 -1.23 13.96
N SER A 189 0.14 -1.00 15.21
CA SER A 189 -0.46 0.04 16.04
C SER A 189 0.24 1.35 15.69
N SER A 190 -0.44 2.22 14.99
CA SER A 190 -0.10 3.64 14.81
C SER A 190 -0.33 4.42 16.08
#